data_2fa1e2a60d23b57c28c0196aa88318cd
#
_entry.id   2fa1e2a60d23b57c28c0196aa88318cd
#
_cell.length_a   1.000
_cell.length_b   1.000
_cell.length_c   1.000
_cell.angle_alpha   90.00
_cell.angle_beta   90.00
_cell.angle_gamma   90.00
#
_symmetry.space_group_name_H-M   'P 1'
#
loop_
_entity.id
_entity.type
_entity.pdbx_description
1 polymer ?
#
loop_
_entity_poly.entity_id
_entity_poly.type
_entity_poly.pdbx_seq_one_letter_code
_entity_poly.pdbx_strand_id
1 'polypeptide(L)'
;MNQTDILKNVLKNEGLRFTQQRQIIWDEIRSSTEHRDAEEIYLIIKKKNKINVSRATVYRTIDVLVKNNLVRKMELGDGRALYEHKADDEHHDHIICLETGKIIEFYNEKLEALQDQIVKEHGYKLVRHVHQLFVKPIKK
;
A
#
# COMPACT_ATOMS: atom_id res chain seq x y z
N MET A 1 1.89 17.64 -13.05
CA MET A 1 1.65 17.98 -11.62
C MET A 1 2.73 17.34 -10.77
N ASN A 2 3.41 18.07 -9.92
CA ASN A 2 4.45 17.51 -9.08
C ASN A 2 3.85 16.81 -7.84
N GLN A 3 4.69 16.07 -7.11
CA GLN A 3 4.23 15.27 -5.97
C GLN A 3 3.66 16.11 -4.84
N THR A 4 4.17 17.30 -4.62
CA THR A 4 3.64 18.22 -3.61
C THR A 4 2.24 18.69 -3.98
N ASP A 5 1.99 18.98 -5.25
CA ASP A 5 0.67 19.39 -5.72
C ASP A 5 -0.36 18.25 -5.61
N ILE A 6 0.07 17.03 -5.86
CA ILE A 6 -0.78 15.84 -5.70
C ILE A 6 -1.22 15.72 -4.24
N LEU A 7 -0.29 15.85 -3.31
CA LEU A 7 -0.60 15.79 -1.88
C LEU A 7 -1.53 16.92 -1.46
N LYS A 8 -1.27 18.16 -1.90
CA LYS A 8 -2.12 19.31 -1.59
C LYS A 8 -3.55 19.10 -2.05
N ASN A 9 -3.74 18.58 -3.27
CA ASN A 9 -5.07 18.32 -3.82
C ASN A 9 -5.81 17.24 -3.03
N VAL A 10 -5.12 16.17 -2.66
CA VAL A 10 -5.69 15.09 -1.87
C VAL A 10 -6.13 15.59 -0.48
N LEU A 11 -5.27 16.35 0.19
CA LEU A 11 -5.58 16.91 1.50
C LEU A 11 -6.77 17.87 1.43
N LYS A 12 -6.80 18.71 0.41
CA LYS A 12 -7.90 19.66 0.20
C LYS A 12 -9.23 18.91 0.04
N ASN A 13 -9.25 17.85 -0.75
CA ASN A 13 -10.45 17.04 -0.97
C ASN A 13 -10.95 16.38 0.32
N GLU A 14 -10.06 16.10 1.26
CA GLU A 14 -10.41 15.52 2.55
C GLU A 14 -10.66 16.58 3.64
N GLY A 15 -10.62 17.86 3.29
CA GLY A 15 -10.80 18.94 4.24
C GLY A 15 -9.66 19.10 5.23
N LEU A 16 -8.46 18.66 4.85
CA LEU A 16 -7.28 18.71 5.70
C LEU A 16 -6.29 19.77 5.22
N ARG A 17 -5.55 20.34 6.16
CA ARG A 17 -4.54 21.34 5.83
C ARG A 17 -3.27 20.66 5.33
N PHE A 18 -2.61 21.29 4.38
CA PHE A 18 -1.26 20.92 4.00
C PHE A 18 -0.31 21.34 5.12
N THR A 19 0.49 20.40 5.61
CA THR A 19 1.48 20.66 6.65
C THR A 19 2.80 20.03 6.27
N GLN A 20 3.89 20.52 6.87
CA GLN A 20 5.21 19.95 6.66
C GLN A 20 5.27 18.49 7.13
N GLN A 21 4.59 18.17 8.23
CA GLN A 21 4.55 16.81 8.74
C GLN A 21 3.92 15.84 7.73
N ARG A 22 2.82 16.24 7.10
CA ARG A 22 2.17 15.42 6.07
C ARG A 22 3.03 15.27 4.83
N GLN A 23 3.76 16.32 4.44
CA GLN A 23 4.72 16.23 3.34
C GLN A 23 5.84 15.24 3.64
N ILE A 24 6.39 15.26 4.85
CA ILE A 24 7.43 14.35 5.29
C ILE A 24 6.94 12.90 5.20
N ILE A 25 5.72 12.63 5.64
CA ILE A 25 5.13 11.30 5.60
C ILE A 25 4.99 10.82 4.14
N TRP A 26 4.46 11.66 3.28
CA TRP A 26 4.29 11.33 1.86
C TRP A 26 5.64 11.08 1.19
N ASP A 27 6.64 11.93 1.46
CA ASP A 27 7.97 11.78 0.90
C ASP A 27 8.63 10.47 1.33
N GLU A 28 8.46 10.07 2.59
CA GLU A 28 9.04 8.82 3.08
C GLU A 28 8.40 7.61 2.40
N ILE A 29 7.09 7.58 2.28
CA ILE A 29 6.38 6.47 1.63
C ILE A 29 6.73 6.41 0.15
N ARG A 30 6.75 7.54 -0.52
CA ARG A 30 7.02 7.66 -1.94
C ARG A 30 8.45 7.28 -2.32
N SER A 31 9.40 7.46 -1.41
CA SER A 31 10.82 7.20 -1.66
C SER A 31 11.24 5.75 -1.49
N SER A 32 10.32 4.86 -1.11
CA SER A 32 10.63 3.46 -0.84
C SER A 32 9.70 2.53 -1.61
N THR A 33 10.23 1.38 -2.02
CA THR A 33 9.45 0.30 -2.63
C THR A 33 9.12 -0.79 -1.62
N GLU A 34 9.51 -0.62 -0.36
CA GLU A 34 9.30 -1.61 0.68
C GLU A 34 7.85 -1.64 1.17
N HIS A 35 7.41 -2.83 1.57
CA HIS A 35 6.14 -3.04 2.23
C HIS A 35 6.37 -2.86 3.73
N ARG A 36 5.80 -1.81 4.32
CA ARG A 36 6.04 -1.48 5.72
C ARG A 36 4.71 -1.24 6.43
N ASP A 37 4.63 -1.61 7.72
CA ASP A 37 3.47 -1.24 8.52
C ASP A 37 3.57 0.23 8.97
N ALA A 38 2.49 0.74 9.56
CA ALA A 38 2.44 2.16 9.94
C ALA A 38 3.44 2.50 11.05
N GLU A 39 3.69 1.57 11.97
CA GLU A 39 4.65 1.79 13.04
C GLU A 39 6.08 1.85 12.51
N GLU A 40 6.43 0.98 11.55
CA GLU A 40 7.74 1.01 10.90
C GLU A 40 7.95 2.35 10.20
N ILE A 41 6.94 2.84 9.49
CA ILE A 41 7.00 4.13 8.80
C ILE A 41 7.21 5.25 9.82
N TYR A 42 6.45 5.23 10.92
CA TYR A 42 6.58 6.22 12.00
C TYR A 42 7.99 6.23 12.59
N LEU A 43 8.55 5.07 12.90
CA LEU A 43 9.89 4.96 13.50
C LEU A 43 10.98 5.47 12.56
N ILE A 44 10.86 5.19 11.27
CA ILE A 44 11.81 5.68 10.26
C ILE A 44 11.76 7.20 10.18
N ILE A 45 10.56 7.77 10.14
CA ILE A 45 10.38 9.22 10.09
C ILE A 45 10.98 9.89 11.33
N LYS A 46 10.71 9.32 12.50
CA LYS A 46 11.23 9.83 13.78
C LYS A 46 12.76 9.85 13.79
N LYS A 47 13.38 8.82 13.23
CA LYS A 47 14.83 8.70 13.17
C LYS A 47 15.47 9.67 12.19
N LYS A 48 14.84 9.88 11.03
CA LYS A 48 15.43 10.67 9.94
C LYS A 48 15.22 12.17 10.06
N ASN A 49 14.14 12.60 10.72
CA ASN A 49 13.70 13.98 10.65
C ASN A 49 13.89 14.71 11.98
N LYS A 50 14.26 15.99 11.89
CA LYS A 50 14.38 16.86 13.06
C LYS A 50 13.02 17.32 13.57
N ILE A 51 12.02 17.30 12.70
CA ILE A 51 10.67 17.71 13.04
C ILE A 51 9.94 16.54 13.71
N ASN A 52 9.32 16.81 14.84
CA ASN A 52 8.58 15.79 15.55
C ASN A 52 7.23 15.54 14.89
N VAL A 53 7.02 14.30 14.44
CA VAL A 53 5.75 13.87 13.81
C VAL A 53 5.12 12.83 14.73
N SER A 54 3.87 13.05 15.15
CA SER A 54 3.19 12.11 16.05
C SER A 54 2.70 10.87 15.32
N ARG A 55 2.53 9.77 16.06
CA ARG A 55 1.93 8.54 15.53
C ARG A 55 0.56 8.82 14.93
N ALA A 56 -0.26 9.59 15.64
CA ALA A 56 -1.61 9.92 15.17
C ALA A 56 -1.57 10.60 13.81
N THR A 57 -0.65 11.52 13.59
CA THR A 57 -0.49 12.22 12.30
C THR A 57 -0.05 11.25 11.22
N VAL A 58 0.91 10.35 11.52
CA VAL A 58 1.37 9.34 10.55
C VAL A 58 0.21 8.44 10.13
N TYR A 59 -0.51 7.88 11.09
CA TYR A 59 -1.59 6.93 10.83
C TYR A 59 -2.73 7.60 10.05
N ARG A 60 -3.13 8.80 10.45
CA ARG A 60 -4.19 9.54 9.77
C ARG A 60 -3.80 9.90 8.33
N THR A 61 -2.56 10.31 8.12
CA THR A 61 -2.07 10.66 6.78
C THR A 61 -2.03 9.43 5.89
N ILE A 62 -1.55 8.30 6.41
CA ILE A 62 -1.55 7.03 5.65
C ILE A 62 -2.97 6.67 5.22
N ASP A 63 -3.94 6.76 6.13
CA ASP A 63 -5.33 6.44 5.79
C ASP A 63 -5.88 7.33 4.68
N VAL A 64 -5.56 8.62 4.70
CA VAL A 64 -5.95 9.56 3.64
C VAL A 64 -5.32 9.18 2.31
N LEU A 65 -4.03 8.82 2.31
CA LEU A 65 -3.32 8.43 1.11
C LEU A 65 -3.87 7.12 0.52
N VAL A 66 -4.23 6.16 1.37
CA VAL A 66 -4.87 4.91 0.94
C VAL A 66 -6.23 5.19 0.32
N LYS A 67 -7.06 6.00 0.97
CA LYS A 67 -8.38 6.36 0.50
C LYS A 67 -8.34 7.02 -0.88
N ASN A 68 -7.29 7.78 -1.16
CA ASN A 68 -7.13 8.49 -2.42
C ASN A 68 -6.23 7.75 -3.43
N ASN A 69 -5.99 6.48 -3.22
CA ASN A 69 -5.26 5.59 -4.14
C ASN A 69 -3.81 5.98 -4.42
N LEU A 70 -3.18 6.71 -3.52
CA LEU A 70 -1.75 7.03 -3.62
C LEU A 70 -0.87 6.00 -2.92
N VAL A 71 -1.44 5.29 -1.97
CA VAL A 71 -0.77 4.24 -1.21
C VAL A 71 -1.62 2.98 -1.27
N ARG A 72 -0.98 1.85 -1.49
CA ARG A 72 -1.63 0.55 -1.50
C ARG A 72 -1.54 -0.07 -0.10
N LYS A 73 -2.68 -0.50 0.42
CA LYS A 73 -2.76 -1.20 1.69
C LYS A 73 -2.88 -2.70 1.44
N MET A 74 -2.00 -3.49 2.05
CA MET A 74 -2.05 -4.93 2.00
C MET A 74 -2.39 -5.48 3.38
N GLU A 75 -3.55 -6.11 3.52
CA GLU A 75 -3.97 -6.73 4.77
C GLU A 75 -3.44 -8.16 4.83
N LEU A 76 -2.83 -8.54 5.96
CA LEU A 76 -2.15 -9.83 6.10
C LEU A 76 -3.04 -10.92 6.74
N GLY A 77 -4.28 -10.62 7.06
CA GLY A 77 -5.21 -11.60 7.62
C GLY A 77 -5.07 -11.83 9.12
N ASP A 78 -4.03 -11.28 9.76
CA ASP A 78 -3.80 -11.39 11.21
C ASP A 78 -4.01 -10.04 11.92
N GLY A 79 -4.70 -9.11 11.28
CA GLY A 79 -4.93 -7.76 11.80
C GLY A 79 -3.84 -6.76 11.45
N ARG A 80 -2.73 -7.22 10.88
CA ARG A 80 -1.68 -6.31 10.42
C ARG A 80 -1.94 -5.83 9.00
N ALA A 81 -1.42 -4.66 8.67
CA ALA A 81 -1.47 -4.12 7.32
C ALA A 81 -0.12 -3.52 6.94
N LEU A 82 0.27 -3.72 5.69
CA LEU A 82 1.48 -3.15 5.13
C LEU A 82 1.09 -2.11 4.07
N TYR A 83 1.94 -1.13 3.90
CA TYR A 83 1.68 -0.02 2.99
C TYR A 83 2.84 0.18 2.04
N GLU A 84 2.53 0.49 0.78
CA GLU A 84 3.53 0.82 -0.22
C GLU A 84 3.03 1.91 -1.15
N HIS A 85 3.95 2.66 -1.72
CA HIS A 85 3.64 3.67 -2.73
C HIS A 85 3.08 2.99 -4.00
N LYS A 86 1.94 3.46 -4.45
CA LYS A 86 1.35 3.00 -5.71
C LYS A 86 1.94 3.83 -6.84
N ALA A 87 3.11 3.42 -7.33
CA ALA A 87 3.87 4.19 -8.32
C ALA A 87 3.32 4.09 -9.73
N ASP A 88 2.65 2.98 -10.06
CA ASP A 88 2.12 2.71 -11.39
C ASP A 88 0.83 1.89 -11.28
N ASP A 89 0.20 1.66 -12.42
CA ASP A 89 -1.02 0.87 -12.51
C ASP A 89 -0.76 -0.61 -12.73
N GLU A 90 0.50 -1.05 -12.63
CA GLU A 90 0.79 -2.47 -12.78
C GLU A 90 0.11 -3.26 -11.68
N HIS A 91 -0.75 -4.14 -12.12
CA HIS A 91 -1.40 -5.07 -11.25
C HIS A 91 -0.47 -6.24 -10.97
N HIS A 92 -0.26 -6.55 -9.70
CA HIS A 92 0.46 -7.75 -9.31
C HIS A 92 -0.14 -8.36 -8.07
N ASP A 93 0.03 -9.66 -7.96
CA ASP A 93 -0.43 -10.43 -6.83
C ASP A 93 0.74 -10.68 -5.88
N HIS A 94 0.45 -11.18 -4.69
CA HIS A 94 1.46 -11.33 -3.64
C HIS A 94 1.50 -12.73 -3.07
N ILE A 95 2.73 -13.22 -2.85
CA ILE A 95 2.99 -14.43 -2.07
C ILE A 95 3.60 -13.96 -0.76
N ILE A 96 3.04 -14.34 0.36
CA ILE A 96 3.44 -13.89 1.69
C ILE A 96 3.89 -15.09 2.52
N CYS A 97 5.16 -15.15 2.88
CA CYS A 97 5.69 -16.23 3.71
C CYS A 97 5.39 -15.96 5.18
N LEU A 98 4.65 -16.86 5.82
CA LEU A 98 4.26 -16.70 7.21
C LEU A 98 5.42 -16.90 8.19
N GLU A 99 6.47 -17.62 7.78
CA GLU A 99 7.62 -17.86 8.64
C GLU A 99 8.67 -16.77 8.57
N THR A 100 8.96 -16.26 7.38
CA THR A 100 10.05 -15.30 7.16
C THR A 100 9.54 -13.86 7.00
N GLY A 101 8.26 -13.67 6.71
CA GLY A 101 7.70 -12.37 6.39
C GLY A 101 8.03 -11.88 4.99
N LYS A 102 8.72 -12.70 4.19
CA LYS A 102 9.09 -12.32 2.82
C LYS A 102 7.86 -12.18 1.94
N ILE A 103 7.82 -11.13 1.14
CA ILE A 103 6.75 -10.87 0.19
C ILE A 103 7.32 -10.92 -1.22
N ILE A 104 6.69 -11.73 -2.07
CA ILE A 104 7.06 -11.88 -3.47
C ILE A 104 5.89 -11.40 -4.33
N GLU A 105 6.15 -10.51 -5.26
CA GLU A 105 5.16 -10.05 -6.21
C GLU A 105 5.19 -10.96 -7.45
N PHE A 106 4.03 -11.25 -8.00
CA PHE A 106 3.95 -12.04 -9.22
C PHE A 106 2.78 -11.59 -10.09
N TYR A 107 2.88 -11.88 -11.37
CA TYR A 107 1.80 -11.68 -12.33
C TYR A 107 1.76 -12.90 -13.25
N ASN A 108 0.57 -13.45 -13.47
CA ASN A 108 0.41 -14.60 -14.34
C ASN A 108 -0.81 -14.39 -15.25
N GLU A 109 -0.56 -14.27 -16.54
CA GLU A 109 -1.60 -14.01 -17.53
C GLU A 109 -2.67 -15.08 -17.57
N LYS A 110 -2.29 -16.34 -17.41
CA LYS A 110 -3.23 -17.47 -17.43
C LYS A 110 -4.18 -17.41 -16.23
N LEU A 111 -3.66 -17.04 -15.06
CA LEU A 111 -4.47 -16.89 -13.87
C LEU A 111 -5.48 -15.74 -14.06
N GLU A 112 -5.04 -14.60 -14.59
CA GLU A 112 -5.89 -13.47 -14.87
C GLU A 112 -7.02 -13.83 -15.86
N ALA A 113 -6.66 -14.51 -16.94
CA ALA A 113 -7.62 -14.93 -17.96
C ALA A 113 -8.65 -15.91 -17.40
N LEU A 114 -8.22 -16.83 -16.54
CA LEU A 114 -9.12 -17.80 -15.92
C LEU A 114 -10.13 -17.12 -15.01
N GLN A 115 -9.70 -16.14 -14.23
CA GLN A 115 -10.59 -15.37 -13.37
C GLN A 115 -11.66 -14.64 -14.18
N ASP A 116 -11.25 -13.97 -15.26
CA ASP A 116 -12.19 -13.26 -16.15
C ASP A 116 -13.22 -14.23 -16.74
N GLN A 117 -12.78 -15.39 -17.17
CA GLN A 117 -13.66 -16.40 -17.75
C GLN A 117 -14.70 -16.89 -16.73
N ILE A 118 -14.26 -17.21 -15.51
CA ILE A 118 -15.14 -17.69 -14.44
C ILE A 118 -16.21 -16.64 -14.13
N VAL A 119 -15.82 -15.38 -14.01
CA VAL A 119 -16.74 -14.29 -13.69
C VAL A 119 -17.76 -14.10 -14.80
N LYS A 120 -17.32 -14.15 -16.06
CA LYS A 120 -18.22 -14.04 -17.23
C LYS A 120 -19.21 -15.20 -17.30
N GLU A 121 -18.78 -16.42 -17.00
CA GLU A 121 -19.65 -17.59 -16.99
C GLU A 121 -20.82 -17.45 -16.00
N HIS A 122 -20.61 -16.67 -14.94
CA HIS A 122 -21.64 -16.39 -13.95
C HIS A 122 -22.45 -15.12 -14.26
N GLY A 123 -22.18 -14.47 -15.41
CA GLY A 123 -22.94 -13.32 -15.86
C GLY A 123 -22.45 -11.98 -15.33
N TYR A 124 -21.19 -11.90 -14.91
CA TYR A 124 -20.64 -10.69 -14.32
C TYR A 124 -19.40 -10.19 -15.05
N LYS A 125 -19.04 -8.96 -14.77
CA LYS A 125 -17.79 -8.34 -15.23
C LYS A 125 -16.88 -8.14 -14.04
N LEU A 126 -15.65 -8.58 -14.14
CA LEU A 126 -14.66 -8.40 -13.07
C LEU A 126 -14.28 -6.92 -12.95
N VAL A 127 -14.43 -6.35 -11.76
CA VAL A 127 -14.03 -4.97 -11.47
C VAL A 127 -12.61 -4.94 -10.92
N ARG A 128 -12.33 -5.82 -9.97
CA ARG A 128 -11.00 -5.96 -9.36
C ARG A 128 -10.91 -7.28 -8.62
N HIS A 129 -9.69 -7.70 -8.34
CA HIS A 129 -9.47 -8.84 -7.44
C HIS A 129 -8.32 -8.53 -6.49
N VAL A 130 -8.26 -9.29 -5.42
CA VAL A 130 -7.13 -9.27 -4.48
C VAL A 130 -6.65 -10.71 -4.35
N HIS A 131 -5.38 -10.94 -4.68
CA HIS A 131 -4.79 -12.27 -4.65
C HIS A 131 -3.61 -12.29 -3.70
N GLN A 132 -3.75 -13.03 -2.59
CA GLN A 132 -2.68 -13.19 -1.61
C GLN A 132 -2.56 -14.67 -1.29
N LEU A 133 -1.37 -15.21 -1.51
CA LEU A 133 -1.07 -16.61 -1.22
C LEU A 133 -0.20 -16.66 0.04
N PHE A 134 -0.74 -17.20 1.10
CA PHE A 134 -0.02 -17.33 2.38
C PHE A 134 0.69 -18.68 2.40
N VAL A 135 2.02 -18.63 2.48
CA VAL A 135 2.85 -19.81 2.24
C VAL A 135 3.84 -20.08 3.37
N LYS A 136 4.42 -21.26 3.33
CA LYS A 136 5.56 -21.65 4.17
C LYS A 136 6.65 -22.21 3.25
N PRO A 137 7.93 -22.07 3.61
CA PRO A 137 8.99 -22.68 2.83
C PRO A 137 8.78 -24.20 2.67
N ILE A 138 9.09 -24.71 1.48
CA ILE A 138 9.06 -26.14 1.24
C ILE A 138 10.25 -26.74 1.97
N LYS A 139 10.03 -27.72 2.82
CA LYS A 139 11.11 -28.43 3.51
C LYS A 139 11.80 -29.36 2.53
N LYS A 140 13.10 -29.19 2.42
CA LYS A 140 13.93 -30.08 1.61
C LYS A 140 14.37 -31.29 2.40
#